data_521470e256e9651ce89732d3f82bff94
#
_entry.id   521470e256e9651ce89732d3f82bff94
#
_cell.length_a   1.000
_cell.length_b   1.000
_cell.length_c   1.000
_cell.angle_alpha   90.00
_cell.angle_beta   90.00
_cell.angle_gamma   90.00
#
_symmetry.space_group_name_H-M   'P 1'
#
loop_
_entity.id
_entity.type
_entity.pdbx_description
1 polymer ?
#
loop_
_entity_poly.entity_id
_entity_poly.type
_entity_poly.pdbx_seq_one_letter_code
_entity_poly.pdbx_strand_id
1 'polypeptide(L)'
;AKAHHMDIEYVRPHGALYKQAAENYEVSYYIADAIKRFNPWLIYIGASCPELDAVQEETEVRVAHEFMPEKVYTVEGRIDFSKAPVYDEEEILSQVELALHKSSVRNEERSLSSIKCDTIHLNTKSPNALAVAEKIYGMIDEVSPVALNKVSSAGWID
;
A
#
# COMPACT_ATOMS: atom_id res chain seq x y z
N ALA A 1 -2.10 -21.66 -8.17
CA ALA A 1 -1.10 -20.99 -9.00
C ALA A 1 -0.40 -21.99 -9.92
N LYS A 2 0.33 -22.98 -9.43
CA LYS A 2 1.08 -23.95 -10.28
C LYS A 2 0.20 -24.67 -11.31
N ALA A 3 -1.05 -25.01 -10.99
CA ALA A 3 -1.99 -25.64 -11.92
C ALA A 3 -2.39 -24.75 -13.10
N HIS A 4 -2.13 -23.44 -13.03
CA HIS A 4 -2.45 -22.46 -14.08
C HIS A 4 -1.21 -21.75 -14.62
N HIS A 5 0.00 -22.29 -14.38
CA HIS A 5 1.27 -21.69 -14.79
C HIS A 5 1.44 -20.23 -14.31
N MET A 6 0.87 -19.91 -13.13
CA MET A 6 1.00 -18.60 -12.50
C MET A 6 1.91 -18.69 -11.29
N ASP A 7 2.88 -17.81 -11.22
CA ASP A 7 3.72 -17.64 -10.04
C ASP A 7 3.10 -16.64 -9.07
N ILE A 8 3.29 -16.88 -7.77
CA ILE A 8 2.92 -15.93 -6.72
C ILE A 8 4.09 -14.96 -6.60
N GLU A 9 3.82 -13.66 -6.70
CA GLU A 9 4.84 -12.63 -6.70
C GLU A 9 4.80 -11.77 -5.43
N TYR A 10 3.66 -11.69 -4.76
CA TYR A 10 3.47 -10.88 -3.56
C TYR A 10 2.55 -11.55 -2.54
N VAL A 11 2.69 -11.09 -1.31
CA VAL A 11 1.86 -11.50 -0.16
C VAL A 11 1.30 -10.25 0.48
N ARG A 12 0.00 -10.22 0.70
CA ARG A 12 -0.71 -9.17 1.40
C ARG A 12 -1.52 -9.77 2.55
N PRO A 13 -1.31 -9.37 3.81
CA PRO A 13 -2.19 -9.75 4.91
C PRO A 13 -3.62 -9.30 4.66
N HIS A 14 -4.59 -9.94 5.27
CA HIS A 14 -5.99 -9.62 5.09
C HIS A 14 -6.70 -9.37 6.43
N GLY A 15 -7.69 -8.46 6.41
CA GLY A 15 -8.58 -8.21 7.55
C GLY A 15 -7.85 -7.74 8.81
N ALA A 16 -8.13 -8.39 9.94
CA ALA A 16 -7.55 -8.02 11.23
C ALA A 16 -6.01 -8.12 11.25
N LEU A 17 -5.45 -9.09 10.53
CA LEU A 17 -3.99 -9.27 10.45
C LEU A 17 -3.31 -8.09 9.72
N TYR A 18 -3.93 -7.56 8.66
CA TYR A 18 -3.43 -6.36 7.98
C TYR A 18 -3.38 -5.15 8.92
N LYS A 19 -4.49 -4.93 9.67
CA LYS A 19 -4.54 -3.85 10.65
C LYS A 19 -3.48 -4.02 11.74
N GLN A 20 -3.36 -5.22 12.31
CA GLN A 20 -2.38 -5.51 13.36
C GLN A 20 -0.94 -5.30 12.85
N ALA A 21 -0.64 -5.70 11.62
CA ALA A 21 0.68 -5.48 11.02
C ALA A 21 1.00 -4.00 10.81
N ALA A 22 0.00 -3.17 10.51
CA ALA A 22 0.18 -1.72 10.35
C ALA A 22 0.36 -0.97 11.68
N GLU A 23 -0.11 -1.54 12.80
CA GLU A 23 -0.09 -0.93 14.13
C GLU A 23 0.98 -1.53 15.05
N ASN A 24 1.55 -2.69 14.70
CA ASN A 24 2.48 -3.43 15.56
C ASN A 24 3.64 -3.99 14.76
N TYR A 25 4.84 -3.48 15.07
CA TYR A 25 6.10 -3.90 14.44
C TYR A 25 6.32 -5.41 14.53
N GLU A 26 6.13 -6.04 15.72
CA GLU A 26 6.39 -7.47 15.89
C GLU A 26 5.52 -8.34 14.97
N VAL A 27 4.23 -7.97 14.82
CA VAL A 27 3.32 -8.68 13.91
C VAL A 27 3.81 -8.55 12.47
N SER A 28 4.19 -7.34 12.04
CA SER A 28 4.74 -7.10 10.71
C SER A 28 6.04 -7.88 10.48
N TYR A 29 6.93 -7.88 11.48
CA TYR A 29 8.18 -8.63 11.46
C TYR A 29 7.97 -10.13 11.27
N TYR A 30 7.08 -10.76 12.07
CA TYR A 30 6.83 -12.20 11.93
C TYR A 30 6.17 -12.57 10.60
N ILE A 31 5.38 -11.68 10.00
CA ILE A 31 4.86 -11.87 8.64
C ILE A 31 6.02 -11.86 7.63
N ALA A 32 6.90 -10.89 7.72
CA ALA A 32 8.07 -10.79 6.83
C ALA A 32 9.02 -11.97 6.99
N ASP A 33 9.31 -12.40 8.23
CA ASP A 33 10.15 -13.58 8.50
C ASP A 33 9.51 -14.85 7.90
N ALA A 34 8.20 -15.02 8.03
CA ALA A 34 7.49 -16.13 7.41
C ALA A 34 7.57 -16.08 5.86
N ILE A 35 7.43 -14.90 5.27
CA ILE A 35 7.57 -14.69 3.83
C ILE A 35 8.99 -15.05 3.39
N LYS A 36 10.02 -14.53 4.07
CA LYS A 36 11.44 -14.80 3.76
C LYS A 36 11.75 -16.29 3.80
N ARG A 37 11.25 -17.01 4.80
CA ARG A 37 11.44 -18.47 4.93
C ARG A 37 10.71 -19.25 3.87
N PHE A 38 9.54 -18.80 3.43
CA PHE A 38 8.75 -19.48 2.41
C PHE A 38 9.32 -19.24 1.02
N ASN A 39 9.53 -17.99 0.64
CA ASN A 39 10.15 -17.57 -0.62
C ASN A 39 10.66 -16.14 -0.51
N PRO A 40 11.98 -15.92 -0.46
CA PRO A 40 12.58 -14.59 -0.27
C PRO A 40 12.38 -13.63 -1.46
N TRP A 41 11.87 -14.13 -2.58
CA TRP A 41 11.59 -13.30 -3.77
C TRP A 41 10.19 -12.67 -3.75
N LEU A 42 9.34 -13.06 -2.80
CA LEU A 42 8.02 -12.45 -2.66
C LEU A 42 8.12 -11.01 -2.12
N ILE A 43 7.18 -10.19 -2.55
CA ILE A 43 7.01 -8.82 -2.08
C ILE A 43 5.95 -8.81 -0.98
N TYR A 44 6.26 -8.22 0.16
CA TYR A 44 5.31 -8.00 1.24
C TYR A 44 4.57 -6.67 1.01
N ILE A 45 3.27 -6.70 0.70
CA ILE A 45 2.42 -5.51 0.58
C ILE A 45 1.82 -5.20 1.94
N GLY A 46 2.13 -4.03 2.49
CA GLY A 46 1.63 -3.53 3.77
C GLY A 46 1.24 -2.06 3.71
N ALA A 47 0.54 -1.58 4.74
CA ALA A 47 0.19 -0.16 4.85
C ALA A 47 1.46 0.70 4.91
N SER A 48 1.41 1.87 4.27
CA SER A 48 2.50 2.84 4.39
C SER A 48 2.65 3.29 5.85
N CYS A 49 3.72 2.87 6.50
CA CYS A 49 4.04 3.21 7.88
C CYS A 49 5.52 2.94 8.17
N PRO A 50 6.12 3.62 9.18
CA PRO A 50 7.53 3.43 9.54
C PRO A 50 7.88 2.00 9.97
N GLU A 51 6.92 1.25 10.54
CA GLU A 51 7.13 -0.14 10.92
C GLU A 51 7.42 -1.03 9.72
N LEU A 52 6.79 -0.77 8.58
CA LEU A 52 7.04 -1.54 7.36
C LEU A 52 8.45 -1.29 6.83
N ASP A 53 8.94 -0.05 6.91
CA ASP A 53 10.32 0.32 6.56
C ASP A 53 11.33 -0.39 7.47
N ALA A 54 11.11 -0.33 8.80
CA ALA A 54 11.98 -0.99 9.77
C ALA A 54 12.03 -2.52 9.56
N VAL A 55 10.90 -3.13 9.22
CA VAL A 55 10.82 -4.56 8.89
C VAL A 55 11.60 -4.88 7.62
N GLN A 56 11.53 -4.04 6.60
CA GLN A 56 12.35 -4.22 5.39
C GLN A 56 13.84 -4.16 5.71
N GLU A 57 14.26 -3.17 6.49
CA GLU A 57 15.67 -3.00 6.86
C GLU A 57 16.21 -4.19 7.66
N GLU A 58 15.42 -4.73 8.60
CA GLU A 58 15.85 -5.84 9.45
C GLU A 58 15.79 -7.20 8.75
N THR A 59 14.73 -7.44 7.96
CA THR A 59 14.49 -8.75 7.34
C THR A 59 15.03 -8.87 5.92
N GLU A 60 15.35 -7.76 5.26
CA GLU A 60 15.71 -7.69 3.82
C GLU A 60 14.60 -8.20 2.89
N VAL A 61 13.38 -8.37 3.39
CA VAL A 61 12.22 -8.71 2.57
C VAL A 61 11.80 -7.47 1.80
N ARG A 62 11.61 -7.60 0.50
CA ARG A 62 11.10 -6.50 -0.31
C ARG A 62 9.69 -6.15 0.14
N VAL A 63 9.41 -4.89 0.39
CA VAL A 63 8.09 -4.40 0.74
C VAL A 63 7.52 -3.50 -0.35
N ALA A 64 6.20 -3.40 -0.40
CA ALA A 64 5.49 -2.40 -1.19
C ALA A 64 4.49 -1.69 -0.29
N HIS A 65 4.58 -0.37 -0.25
CA HIS A 65 3.72 0.49 0.57
C HIS A 65 2.36 0.66 -0.10
N GLU A 66 1.33 0.16 0.56
CA GLU A 66 -0.04 0.26 0.07
C GLU A 66 -0.70 1.54 0.57
N PHE A 67 -1.18 2.33 -0.37
CA PHE A 67 -2.00 3.51 -0.13
C PHE A 67 -3.48 3.19 -0.32
N MET A 68 -4.33 3.66 0.61
CA MET A 68 -5.78 3.49 0.57
C MET A 68 -6.45 4.87 0.54
N PRO A 69 -6.85 5.39 -0.63
CA PRO A 69 -7.37 6.76 -0.75
C PRO A 69 -8.69 6.99 -0.01
N GLU A 70 -9.42 5.93 0.29
CA GLU A 70 -10.70 5.99 1.04
C GLU A 70 -10.49 6.08 2.55
N LYS A 71 -9.26 5.95 3.05
CA LYS A 71 -8.98 5.94 4.49
C LYS A 71 -8.63 7.33 5.01
N VAL A 72 -8.95 7.53 6.28
CA VAL A 72 -8.50 8.70 7.04
C VAL A 72 -7.08 8.43 7.52
N TYR A 73 -6.22 9.43 7.40
CA TYR A 73 -4.83 9.38 7.82
C TYR A 73 -4.59 10.29 9.00
N THR A 74 -3.72 9.87 9.92
CA THR A 74 -3.26 10.69 11.04
C THR A 74 -2.23 11.72 10.57
N VAL A 75 -1.86 12.64 11.46
CA VAL A 75 -0.81 13.65 11.20
C VAL A 75 0.54 12.99 10.88
N GLU A 76 0.81 11.80 11.42
CA GLU A 76 2.02 11.02 11.15
C GLU A 76 1.96 10.25 9.80
N GLY A 77 0.88 10.38 9.03
CA GLY A 77 0.71 9.68 7.76
C GLY A 77 0.31 8.21 7.91
N ARG A 78 -0.21 7.79 9.05
CA ARG A 78 -0.71 6.44 9.30
C ARG A 78 -2.19 6.33 9.00
N ILE A 79 -2.66 5.16 8.60
CA ILE A 79 -4.11 4.90 8.48
C ILE A 79 -4.73 4.86 9.88
N ASP A 80 -5.77 5.68 10.11
CA ASP A 80 -6.64 5.54 11.27
C ASP A 80 -7.73 4.50 11.00
N PHE A 81 -7.50 3.27 11.45
CA PHE A 81 -8.46 2.18 11.28
C PHE A 81 -9.72 2.30 12.15
N SER A 82 -9.78 3.27 13.06
CA SER A 82 -10.98 3.52 13.89
C SER A 82 -12.03 4.34 13.13
N LYS A 83 -11.63 5.07 12.10
CA LYS A 83 -12.50 5.92 11.30
C LYS A 83 -13.17 5.16 10.16
N ALA A 84 -14.40 5.55 9.87
CA ALA A 84 -15.10 5.09 8.68
C ALA A 84 -14.37 5.56 7.41
N PRO A 85 -14.39 4.75 6.34
CA PRO A 85 -13.84 5.18 5.06
C PRO A 85 -14.68 6.31 4.44
N VAL A 86 -14.02 7.17 3.68
CA VAL A 86 -14.64 8.22 2.88
C VAL A 86 -14.92 7.66 1.49
N TYR A 87 -16.13 7.87 0.99
CA TYR A 87 -16.55 7.38 -0.33
C TYR A 87 -16.89 8.52 -1.31
N ASP A 88 -16.53 9.75 -0.97
CA ASP A 88 -16.64 10.88 -1.90
C ASP A 88 -15.59 10.75 -3.00
N GLU A 89 -16.04 10.75 -4.25
CA GLU A 89 -15.18 10.51 -5.40
C GLU A 89 -14.14 11.61 -5.58
N GLU A 90 -14.52 12.87 -5.41
CA GLU A 90 -13.61 14.01 -5.60
C GLU A 90 -12.52 13.97 -4.53
N GLU A 91 -12.87 13.63 -3.29
CA GLU A 91 -11.92 13.49 -2.19
C GLU A 91 -10.96 12.34 -2.44
N ILE A 92 -11.45 11.17 -2.88
CA ILE A 92 -10.62 10.01 -3.25
C ILE A 92 -9.62 10.38 -4.34
N LEU A 93 -10.07 10.99 -5.44
CA LEU A 93 -9.20 11.36 -6.56
C LEU A 93 -8.17 12.43 -6.15
N SER A 94 -8.56 13.40 -5.31
CA SER A 94 -7.65 14.40 -4.76
C SER A 94 -6.56 13.76 -3.88
N GLN A 95 -6.89 12.75 -3.09
CA GLN A 95 -5.91 12.00 -2.30
C GLN A 95 -4.95 11.20 -3.18
N VAL A 96 -5.45 10.59 -4.26
CA VAL A 96 -4.60 9.88 -5.24
C VAL A 96 -3.63 10.84 -5.92
N GLU A 97 -4.09 12.01 -6.35
CA GLU A 97 -3.23 13.05 -6.95
C GLU A 97 -2.09 13.47 -6.00
N LEU A 98 -2.42 13.69 -4.73
CA LEU A 98 -1.41 14.02 -3.71
C LEU A 98 -0.39 12.89 -3.52
N ALA A 99 -0.85 11.63 -3.49
CA ALA A 99 0.02 10.48 -3.34
C ALA A 99 0.97 10.31 -4.53
N LEU A 100 0.44 10.40 -5.76
CA LEU A 100 1.21 10.20 -6.99
C LEU A 100 2.23 11.31 -7.26
N HIS A 101 1.87 12.58 -7.03
CA HIS A 101 2.70 13.71 -7.42
C HIS A 101 3.48 14.35 -6.28
N LYS A 102 3.10 14.12 -5.03
CA LYS A 102 3.72 14.78 -3.86
C LYS A 102 4.13 13.80 -2.77
N SER A 103 3.97 12.50 -2.96
CA SER A 103 4.23 11.48 -1.93
C SER A 103 3.61 11.87 -0.59
N SER A 104 2.38 12.38 -0.62
CA SER A 104 1.69 12.91 0.55
C SER A 104 0.19 12.62 0.52
N VAL A 105 -0.43 12.75 1.66
CA VAL A 105 -1.87 12.56 1.88
C VAL A 105 -2.40 13.69 2.74
N ARG A 106 -3.65 14.09 2.51
CA ARG A 106 -4.35 15.00 3.42
C ARG A 106 -4.80 14.22 4.65
N ASN A 107 -4.32 14.64 5.80
CA ASN A 107 -4.61 14.00 7.08
C ASN A 107 -5.91 14.52 7.72
N GLU A 108 -6.25 14.00 8.91
CA GLU A 108 -7.46 14.35 9.67
C GLU A 108 -7.55 15.84 10.06
N GLU A 109 -6.42 16.54 10.18
CA GLU A 109 -6.34 17.99 10.43
C GLU A 109 -6.35 18.82 9.14
N ARG A 110 -6.56 18.17 7.98
CA ARG A 110 -6.52 18.78 6.64
C ARG A 110 -5.16 19.35 6.22
N SER A 111 -4.11 19.04 6.95
CA SER A 111 -2.73 19.30 6.56
C SER A 111 -2.17 18.12 5.72
N LEU A 112 -0.94 18.24 5.22
CA LEU A 112 -0.30 17.21 4.43
C LEU A 112 0.67 16.40 5.29
N SER A 113 0.56 15.08 5.20
CA SER A 113 1.50 14.13 5.77
C SER A 113 2.21 13.35 4.67
N SER A 114 3.50 13.08 4.87
CA SER A 114 4.27 12.27 3.92
C SER A 114 3.85 10.80 4.00
N ILE A 115 3.73 10.16 2.84
CA ILE A 115 3.51 8.72 2.71
C ILE A 115 4.37 8.16 1.58
N LYS A 116 4.57 6.85 1.59
CA LYS A 116 5.05 6.10 0.42
C LYS A 116 3.85 5.48 -0.27
N CYS A 117 3.87 5.42 -1.59
CA CYS A 117 2.76 4.87 -2.39
C CYS A 117 3.35 4.05 -3.54
N ASP A 118 3.54 2.76 -3.31
CA ASP A 118 3.98 1.80 -4.32
C ASP A 118 2.79 1.10 -4.98
N THR A 119 1.67 0.98 -4.23
CA THR A 119 0.43 0.39 -4.71
C THR A 119 -0.78 1.17 -4.19
N ILE A 120 -1.87 1.15 -4.94
CA ILE A 120 -3.16 1.73 -4.53
C ILE A 120 -4.18 0.62 -4.35
N HIS A 121 -4.81 0.58 -3.17
CA HIS A 121 -5.89 -0.34 -2.87
C HIS A 121 -7.22 0.40 -2.82
N LEU A 122 -8.19 -0.08 -3.57
CA LEU A 122 -9.58 0.38 -3.53
C LEU A 122 -10.50 -0.68 -2.90
N ASN A 123 -11.43 -0.24 -2.10
CA ASN A 123 -12.44 -1.11 -1.54
C ASN A 123 -13.53 -1.41 -2.58
N THR A 124 -13.62 -2.65 -3.04
CA THR A 124 -14.61 -3.08 -4.03
C THR A 124 -16.07 -2.96 -3.56
N LYS A 125 -16.31 -2.73 -2.25
CA LYS A 125 -17.64 -2.46 -1.69
C LYS A 125 -18.00 -0.96 -1.71
N SER A 126 -17.10 -0.10 -2.12
CA SER A 126 -17.35 1.32 -2.29
C SER A 126 -18.43 1.54 -3.37
N PRO A 127 -19.38 2.46 -3.15
CA PRO A 127 -20.23 2.94 -4.23
C PRO A 127 -19.36 3.42 -5.39
N ASN A 128 -19.72 3.11 -6.63
CA ASN A 128 -18.98 3.52 -7.82
C ASN A 128 -17.51 3.03 -7.90
N ALA A 129 -17.14 1.97 -7.17
CA ALA A 129 -15.76 1.48 -7.12
C ALA A 129 -15.13 1.27 -8.51
N LEU A 130 -15.90 0.78 -9.49
CA LEU A 130 -15.41 0.58 -10.85
C LEU A 130 -15.09 1.92 -11.55
N ALA A 131 -16.00 2.88 -11.48
CA ALA A 131 -15.79 4.19 -12.10
C ALA A 131 -14.61 4.95 -11.49
N VAL A 132 -14.46 4.86 -10.16
CA VAL A 132 -13.29 5.43 -9.44
C VAL A 132 -12.00 4.72 -9.86
N ALA A 133 -12.02 3.39 -9.97
CA ALA A 133 -10.87 2.61 -10.41
C ALA A 133 -10.42 2.98 -11.84
N GLU A 134 -11.35 3.17 -12.77
CA GLU A 134 -11.05 3.59 -14.14
C GLU A 134 -10.39 4.98 -14.18
N LYS A 135 -10.86 5.93 -13.37
CA LYS A 135 -10.25 7.26 -13.26
C LYS A 135 -8.85 7.20 -12.66
N ILE A 136 -8.68 6.45 -11.56
CA ILE A 136 -7.36 6.24 -10.94
C ILE A 136 -6.40 5.57 -11.90
N TYR A 137 -6.86 4.59 -12.68
CA TYR A 137 -6.02 3.94 -13.69
C TYR A 137 -5.50 4.95 -14.71
N GLY A 138 -6.34 5.87 -15.19
CA GLY A 138 -5.91 6.97 -16.06
C GLY A 138 -4.84 7.86 -15.43
N MET A 139 -5.02 8.23 -14.15
CA MET A 139 -4.02 9.03 -13.42
C MET A 139 -2.68 8.31 -13.25
N ILE A 140 -2.71 6.99 -12.99
CA ILE A 140 -1.49 6.18 -12.86
C ILE A 140 -0.76 6.06 -14.20
N ASP A 141 -1.49 5.89 -15.30
CA ASP A 141 -0.91 5.75 -16.65
C ASP A 141 -0.11 7.00 -17.04
N GLU A 142 -0.53 8.18 -16.60
CA GLU A 142 0.17 9.45 -16.81
C GLU A 142 1.55 9.51 -16.11
N VAL A 143 1.74 8.83 -14.99
CA VAL A 143 3.02 8.78 -14.26
C VAL A 143 3.91 7.61 -14.66
N SER A 144 3.53 6.86 -15.70
CA SER A 144 4.31 5.73 -16.24
C SER A 144 4.65 4.67 -15.18
N PRO A 145 3.66 3.95 -14.65
CA PRO A 145 3.85 3.00 -13.56
C PRO A 145 4.75 1.84 -13.98
N VAL A 146 5.55 1.37 -13.04
CA VAL A 146 6.31 0.12 -13.18
C VAL A 146 5.55 -1.00 -12.48
N ALA A 147 5.30 -2.11 -13.16
CA ALA A 147 4.68 -3.27 -12.51
C ALA A 147 5.61 -3.82 -11.42
N LEU A 148 5.07 -4.12 -10.23
CA LEU A 148 5.83 -4.57 -9.06
C LEU A 148 6.77 -5.75 -9.37
N ASN A 149 6.33 -6.69 -10.20
CA ASN A 149 7.11 -7.85 -10.61
C ASN A 149 8.27 -7.54 -11.55
N LYS A 150 8.28 -6.35 -12.16
CA LYS A 150 9.36 -5.89 -13.04
C LYS A 150 10.42 -5.06 -12.30
N VAL A 151 10.13 -4.67 -11.07
CA VAL A 151 11.10 -3.95 -10.25
C VAL A 151 12.13 -4.95 -9.78
N SER A 152 13.30 -4.95 -10.39
CA SER A 152 14.42 -5.79 -9.97
C SER A 152 14.89 -5.39 -8.57
N SER A 153 15.55 -6.30 -7.87
CA SER A 153 16.18 -5.99 -6.58
C SER A 153 17.15 -4.79 -6.63
N ALA A 154 17.65 -4.45 -7.81
CA ALA A 154 18.46 -3.25 -8.05
C ALA A 154 17.61 -1.99 -8.25
N GLY A 155 16.39 -2.11 -8.75
CA GLY A 155 15.50 -0.97 -9.03
C GLY A 155 14.82 -0.36 -7.80
N TRP A 156 14.88 -1.03 -6.66
CA TRP A 156 14.45 -0.46 -5.38
C TRP A 156 15.59 0.28 -4.65
N ILE A 157 16.80 0.22 -5.21
CA ILE A 157 18.02 0.71 -4.57
C ILE A 157 18.60 1.93 -5.31
N ASP A 158 18.11 2.23 -6.51
CA ASP A 158 18.58 3.36 -7.34
C ASP A 158 17.68 4.60 -7.17
#